data_1a8b0301de19112284aab705678b0cde
#
_entry.id   1a8b0301de19112284aab705678b0cde
#
_cell.length_a   1.000
_cell.length_b   1.000
_cell.length_c   1.000
_cell.angle_alpha   90.00
_cell.angle_beta   90.00
_cell.angle_gamma   90.00
#
_symmetry.space_group_name_H-M   'P 1'
#
loop_
_entity.id
_entity.type
_entity.pdbx_description
1 polymer ?
#
loop_
_entity_poly.entity_id
_entity_poly.type
_entity_poly.pdbx_seq_one_letter_code
_entity_poly.pdbx_strand_id
1 'polypeptide(L)'
;MFQKSASVMPATTVSPDDGVSTLSLDETNGYHSPERLPSLKIDISSPMNEKEFEIKTKLLGASPRKGASPAPYQAMPVTFEDILQQREESDSTITKHLTPALPVLEPGEGEDVEERVLKVIQDYKEKLESRTNTHMGYPYNLDFDYGPLECLQKFMINNLGDPFIESNYGVHSREFEIGVLNWFAKLWEIDVSDFWGYVTNCGTEGNLHGILVGRETLPDGILYSSVETHYSVFKAARMYRMDAIKIDTLASGEMDYDHFKTMLLQNHDRPAIVNVNIGTTVRGAVDDLDKVLQILAECGFSEDNFYIHCDGALFGMMIPFVKKAPKVSFKKPIGSVSVSGHKFVGAPVPCGVVMTRLKLIKSVSSDVEYLNSRDATIMGSRNGHAPIYLWYTLTRKGYTGIQKDVEKCLYNAHVLRKMLHEAGIQTMLNELSSTVVFERPEEEEFIRKWQLACESDIAHVVVMPNISVEKLETFVSELIASRAKMAAQKAMQVARDALSS
;
A
#
# COMPACT_ATOMS: atom_id res chain seq x y z
N MET A 1 -45.14 43.34 19.56
CA MET A 1 -45.88 43.96 18.42
C MET A 1 -45.12 43.48 17.17
N PHE A 2 -45.68 42.77 16.46
CA PHE A 2 -46.32 42.37 15.26
C PHE A 2 -46.20 40.87 15.01
N GLN A 3 -47.35 40.24 15.04
CA GLN A 3 -47.67 38.89 14.59
C GLN A 3 -47.91 38.87 13.08
N LYS A 4 -47.90 37.61 12.59
CA LYS A 4 -48.61 37.03 11.40
C LYS A 4 -47.63 36.58 10.30
N SER A 5 -47.84 35.42 9.68
CA SER A 5 -48.82 34.34 9.77
C SER A 5 -48.35 33.17 8.94
N ALA A 6 -48.70 31.99 9.33
CA ALA A 6 -48.51 30.71 8.61
C ALA A 6 -49.42 30.65 7.36
N SER A 7 -48.98 29.92 6.32
CA SER A 7 -49.91 29.29 5.41
C SER A 7 -49.41 27.89 5.05
N VAL A 8 -50.20 26.94 5.49
CA VAL A 8 -50.17 25.53 5.12
C VAL A 8 -50.98 25.37 3.84
N MET A 9 -50.52 24.59 2.89
CA MET A 9 -51.33 24.01 1.83
C MET A 9 -50.93 22.53 1.56
N PRO A 10 -51.83 21.68 1.10
CA PRO A 10 -51.93 20.30 1.58
C PRO A 10 -51.37 19.24 0.63
N ALA A 11 -51.19 18.06 1.19
CA ALA A 11 -50.85 16.81 0.51
C ALA A 11 -51.94 16.38 -0.50
N THR A 12 -51.54 15.96 -1.68
CA THR A 12 -52.33 15.12 -2.58
C THR A 12 -51.70 13.76 -2.76
N THR A 13 -52.41 12.77 -2.28
CA THR A 13 -52.25 11.32 -2.57
C THR A 13 -52.71 11.05 -4.00
N VAL A 14 -51.94 10.28 -4.78
CA VAL A 14 -52.45 9.52 -5.93
C VAL A 14 -51.78 8.13 -5.90
N SER A 15 -52.61 7.12 -5.88
CA SER A 15 -52.30 5.70 -5.99
C SER A 15 -52.20 5.22 -7.44
N PRO A 16 -51.76 3.97 -7.70
CA PRO A 16 -51.20 3.53 -8.97
C PRO A 16 -52.27 2.94 -9.90
N ASP A 17 -52.10 3.05 -11.18
CA ASP A 17 -52.31 1.97 -12.15
C ASP A 17 -52.09 2.45 -13.64
N ASP A 18 -51.64 1.44 -14.39
CA ASP A 18 -51.80 1.25 -15.84
C ASP A 18 -50.99 2.05 -16.86
N GLY A 19 -50.30 1.28 -17.67
CA GLY A 19 -50.07 1.65 -19.05
C GLY A 19 -48.68 1.35 -19.66
N VAL A 20 -48.52 0.11 -20.10
CA VAL A 20 -47.49 -0.29 -21.07
C VAL A 20 -47.66 0.50 -22.36
N SER A 21 -46.63 1.18 -22.86
CA SER A 21 -46.50 1.47 -24.28
C SER A 21 -45.03 1.48 -24.69
N THR A 22 -44.69 0.49 -25.49
CA THR A 22 -43.51 0.39 -26.32
C THR A 22 -43.44 1.53 -27.30
N LEU A 23 -42.35 2.26 -27.34
CA LEU A 23 -41.96 3.07 -28.48
C LEU A 23 -40.53 2.71 -28.90
N SER A 24 -40.45 2.06 -30.05
CA SER A 24 -39.25 1.87 -30.85
C SER A 24 -38.85 3.23 -31.44
N LEU A 25 -37.59 3.57 -31.30
CA LEU A 25 -36.94 4.54 -32.23
C LEU A 25 -35.63 3.90 -32.69
N ASP A 26 -35.67 3.47 -33.93
CA ASP A 26 -34.52 3.35 -34.83
C ASP A 26 -33.90 4.73 -35.06
N GLU A 27 -32.57 4.77 -35.06
CA GLU A 27 -31.71 5.32 -36.12
C GLU A 27 -30.32 5.72 -35.60
N THR A 28 -29.36 4.92 -36.02
CA THR A 28 -28.09 5.29 -36.70
C THR A 28 -27.39 6.57 -36.24
N ASN A 29 -26.33 6.40 -35.46
CA ASN A 29 -25.09 7.15 -35.70
C ASN A 29 -23.89 6.28 -35.27
N GLY A 30 -23.00 6.03 -36.24
CA GLY A 30 -21.86 5.13 -36.11
C GLY A 30 -20.83 5.62 -35.11
N TYR A 31 -20.70 4.85 -34.04
CA TYR A 31 -19.49 4.77 -33.27
C TYR A 31 -18.99 3.35 -33.38
N HIS A 32 -17.81 3.18 -33.98
CA HIS A 32 -17.08 1.94 -34.00
C HIS A 32 -16.89 1.44 -32.56
N SER A 33 -17.48 0.32 -32.26
CA SER A 33 -17.18 -0.46 -31.03
C SER A 33 -15.74 -0.88 -31.10
N PRO A 34 -14.95 -0.71 -30.02
CA PRO A 34 -13.66 -1.36 -29.95
C PRO A 34 -13.89 -2.88 -29.93
N GLU A 35 -13.15 -3.56 -30.76
CA GLU A 35 -13.17 -5.03 -30.90
C GLU A 35 -13.06 -5.68 -29.51
N ARG A 36 -13.89 -6.68 -29.26
CA ARG A 36 -13.80 -7.54 -28.08
C ARG A 36 -12.45 -8.22 -28.12
N LEU A 37 -11.58 -7.88 -27.19
CA LEU A 37 -10.37 -8.64 -26.92
C LEU A 37 -10.74 -10.12 -26.71
N PRO A 38 -10.04 -11.05 -27.34
CA PRO A 38 -10.32 -12.47 -27.17
C PRO A 38 -10.21 -12.84 -25.68
N SER A 39 -11.22 -13.51 -25.16
CA SER A 39 -11.21 -14.07 -23.82
C SER A 39 -10.12 -15.14 -23.74
N LEU A 40 -8.96 -14.77 -23.25
CA LEU A 40 -7.90 -15.74 -22.92
C LEU A 40 -8.44 -16.57 -21.74
N LYS A 41 -8.91 -17.77 -22.04
CA LYS A 41 -9.11 -18.80 -21.02
C LYS A 41 -7.73 -19.28 -20.59
N ILE A 42 -7.21 -18.71 -19.51
CA ILE A 42 -6.01 -19.25 -18.86
C ILE A 42 -6.49 -20.44 -18.05
N ASP A 43 -6.10 -21.62 -18.47
CA ASP A 43 -6.29 -22.85 -17.71
C ASP A 43 -5.31 -22.87 -16.54
N ILE A 44 -5.81 -22.64 -15.33
CA ILE A 44 -5.04 -22.54 -14.09
C ILE A 44 -5.02 -23.90 -13.36
N SER A 45 -5.46 -24.98 -13.99
CA SER A 45 -5.65 -26.28 -13.34
C SER A 45 -4.45 -27.23 -13.39
N SER A 46 -3.32 -26.84 -13.96
CA SER A 46 -2.14 -27.71 -14.01
C SER A 46 -1.29 -27.57 -12.74
N PRO A 47 -1.06 -28.64 -11.98
CA PRO A 47 -0.12 -28.62 -10.87
C PRO A 47 1.31 -28.38 -11.39
N MET A 48 2.05 -27.51 -10.68
CA MET A 48 3.46 -27.23 -10.98
C MET A 48 4.29 -28.51 -10.89
N ASN A 49 5.23 -28.69 -11.82
CA ASN A 49 6.10 -29.84 -11.82
C ASN A 49 7.30 -29.63 -10.87
N GLU A 50 7.90 -30.73 -10.36
CA GLU A 50 9.00 -30.70 -9.39
C GLU A 50 10.23 -29.87 -9.82
N LYS A 51 10.49 -29.72 -11.12
CA LYS A 51 11.60 -28.89 -11.64
C LYS A 51 11.36 -27.38 -11.44
N GLU A 52 10.11 -26.92 -11.53
CA GLU A 52 9.76 -25.51 -11.22
C GLU A 52 9.90 -25.20 -9.73
N PHE A 53 9.65 -26.19 -8.88
CA PHE A 53 9.84 -26.08 -7.43
C PHE A 53 11.33 -25.98 -7.06
N GLU A 54 12.19 -26.79 -7.69
CA GLU A 54 13.63 -26.79 -7.45
C GLU A 54 14.33 -25.51 -7.93
N ILE A 55 13.84 -24.92 -9.02
CA ILE A 55 14.29 -23.62 -9.53
C ILE A 55 13.86 -22.49 -8.57
N LYS A 56 12.61 -22.54 -8.04
CA LYS A 56 12.14 -21.60 -7.02
C LYS A 56 13.02 -21.61 -5.77
N THR A 57 13.43 -22.79 -5.32
CA THR A 57 14.26 -22.94 -4.11
C THR A 57 15.67 -22.35 -4.29
N LYS A 58 16.23 -22.46 -5.49
CA LYS A 58 17.55 -21.87 -5.82
C LYS A 58 17.53 -20.35 -5.96
N LEU A 59 16.46 -19.78 -6.53
CA LEU A 59 16.30 -18.33 -6.65
C LEU A 59 16.11 -17.62 -5.31
N LEU A 60 15.52 -18.31 -4.33
CA LEU A 60 15.12 -17.70 -3.07
C LEU A 60 16.19 -17.83 -1.97
N GLY A 61 17.38 -18.39 -2.25
CA GLY A 61 18.49 -18.43 -1.30
C GLY A 61 18.18 -19.14 0.03
N ALA A 62 17.14 -19.98 0.06
CA ALA A 62 16.76 -20.75 1.24
C ALA A 62 17.68 -21.95 1.42
N SER A 63 18.85 -21.73 2.02
CA SER A 63 19.63 -22.81 2.62
C SER A 63 19.02 -23.12 4.00
N PRO A 64 18.62 -24.37 4.29
CA PRO A 64 18.09 -24.71 5.60
C PRO A 64 19.21 -24.58 6.63
N ARG A 65 19.18 -23.51 7.43
CA ARG A 65 20.04 -23.41 8.63
C ARG A 65 19.49 -24.34 9.69
N LYS A 66 20.21 -25.46 9.91
CA LYS A 66 19.98 -26.35 11.04
C LYS A 66 20.21 -25.59 12.34
N GLY A 67 19.19 -25.62 13.19
CA GLY A 67 19.14 -25.49 14.63
C GLY A 67 20.22 -24.66 15.31
N ALA A 68 19.90 -23.39 15.60
CA ALA A 68 20.42 -22.70 16.77
C ALA A 68 19.22 -21.99 17.44
N SER A 69 19.02 -22.27 18.73
CA SER A 69 18.06 -21.52 19.53
C SER A 69 18.34 -20.03 19.41
N PRO A 70 17.34 -19.17 19.18
CA PRO A 70 17.57 -17.74 19.17
C PRO A 70 17.97 -17.32 20.59
N ALA A 71 19.18 -16.79 20.73
CA ALA A 71 19.53 -16.00 21.89
C ALA A 71 18.57 -14.81 21.97
N PRO A 72 18.20 -14.33 23.18
CA PRO A 72 17.36 -13.16 23.30
C PRO A 72 18.02 -12.00 22.54
N TYR A 73 17.24 -11.33 21.69
CA TYR A 73 17.66 -10.18 20.90
C TYR A 73 18.08 -9.06 21.86
N GLN A 74 19.36 -9.03 22.23
CA GLN A 74 19.98 -7.82 22.74
C GLN A 74 20.27 -6.94 21.53
N ALA A 75 19.37 -5.97 21.31
CA ALA A 75 19.69 -4.85 20.46
C ALA A 75 20.94 -4.19 21.04
N MET A 76 22.10 -4.41 20.42
CA MET A 76 23.26 -3.58 20.71
C MET A 76 22.84 -2.14 20.44
N PRO A 77 22.96 -1.25 21.42
CA PRO A 77 22.67 0.16 21.16
C PRO A 77 23.68 0.64 20.13
N VAL A 78 23.21 0.81 18.89
CA VAL A 78 23.99 1.48 17.85
C VAL A 78 24.12 2.91 18.32
N THR A 79 25.32 3.32 18.71
CA THR A 79 25.60 4.70 19.15
C THR A 79 25.60 5.64 17.93
N PHE A 80 25.45 6.93 18.18
CA PHE A 80 25.57 7.91 17.11
C PHE A 80 26.98 7.88 16.49
N GLU A 81 28.01 7.58 17.30
CA GLU A 81 29.37 7.34 16.85
C GLU A 81 29.46 6.11 15.93
N ASP A 82 28.80 5.00 16.24
CA ASP A 82 28.76 3.81 15.37
C ASP A 82 28.11 4.14 14.02
N ILE A 83 27.07 4.99 14.01
CA ILE A 83 26.43 5.45 12.78
C ILE A 83 27.35 6.35 11.97
N LEU A 84 28.10 7.25 12.64
CA LEU A 84 29.07 8.12 11.97
C LEU A 84 30.25 7.31 11.44
N GLN A 85 30.78 6.38 12.21
CA GLN A 85 31.87 5.51 11.80
C GLN A 85 31.46 4.59 10.65
N GLN A 86 30.25 4.00 10.67
CA GLN A 86 29.67 3.27 9.52
C GLN A 86 29.46 4.18 8.30
N ARG A 87 29.16 5.45 8.48
CA ARG A 87 29.11 6.44 7.40
C ARG A 87 30.47 6.76 6.86
N GLU A 88 31.49 6.91 7.70
CA GLU A 88 32.87 7.17 7.30
C GLU A 88 33.50 5.95 6.61
N GLU A 89 33.25 4.72 7.09
CA GLU A 89 33.69 3.47 6.44
C GLU A 89 32.96 3.17 5.14
N SER A 90 31.68 3.57 5.02
CA SER A 90 30.90 3.47 3.78
C SER A 90 31.08 4.66 2.82
N ASP A 91 31.97 5.59 3.17
CA ASP A 91 32.03 6.96 2.66
C ASP A 91 32.36 7.09 1.17
N SER A 92 32.94 6.08 0.55
CA SER A 92 33.24 6.14 -0.90
C SER A 92 32.00 5.92 -1.77
N THR A 93 30.93 5.28 -1.23
CA THR A 93 29.72 4.93 -1.98
C THR A 93 28.51 5.80 -1.61
N ILE A 94 28.37 6.18 -0.33
CA ILE A 94 27.24 7.00 0.15
C ILE A 94 27.42 8.47 -0.25
N THR A 95 28.62 9.02 -0.15
CA THR A 95 28.90 10.42 -0.50
C THR A 95 28.69 10.73 -1.98
N LYS A 96 28.80 9.73 -2.86
CA LYS A 96 28.56 9.90 -4.32
C LYS A 96 27.10 10.14 -4.69
N HIS A 97 26.17 9.94 -3.76
CA HIS A 97 24.73 9.96 -4.03
C HIS A 97 23.93 10.89 -3.11
N LEU A 98 24.60 11.82 -2.43
CA LEU A 98 23.90 12.84 -1.66
C LEU A 98 23.06 13.72 -2.58
N THR A 99 21.81 13.92 -2.22
CA THR A 99 20.94 14.88 -2.90
C THR A 99 21.41 16.29 -2.59
N PRO A 100 21.79 17.11 -3.61
CA PRO A 100 22.16 18.49 -3.37
C PRO A 100 20.98 19.27 -2.81
N ALA A 101 21.25 20.13 -1.85
CA ALA A 101 20.23 21.03 -1.32
C ALA A 101 19.83 22.06 -2.39
N LEU A 102 18.54 22.40 -2.44
CA LEU A 102 18.05 23.59 -3.11
C LEU A 102 18.06 24.71 -2.06
N PRO A 103 19.04 25.64 -2.07
CA PRO A 103 19.16 26.64 -1.02
C PRO A 103 18.01 27.64 -1.07
N VAL A 104 17.51 28.02 0.11
CA VAL A 104 16.67 29.20 0.25
C VAL A 104 17.61 30.41 0.26
N LEU A 105 17.58 31.18 -0.82
CA LEU A 105 18.47 32.33 -1.01
C LEU A 105 17.72 33.63 -0.67
N GLU A 106 18.42 34.56 -0.01
CA GLU A 106 17.93 35.91 0.15
C GLU A 106 17.89 36.63 -1.21
N PRO A 107 16.88 37.48 -1.45
CA PRO A 107 16.80 38.28 -2.66
C PRO A 107 18.01 39.20 -2.76
N GLY A 108 18.72 39.14 -3.88
CA GLY A 108 19.81 40.09 -4.22
C GLY A 108 19.24 41.41 -4.76
N GLU A 109 19.98 42.50 -4.58
CA GLU A 109 19.62 43.78 -5.20
C GLU A 109 19.66 43.65 -6.73
N GLY A 110 18.59 44.08 -7.41
CA GLY A 110 18.46 44.04 -8.89
C GLY A 110 18.13 42.68 -9.48
N GLU A 111 17.91 41.64 -8.69
CA GLU A 111 17.50 40.31 -9.14
C GLU A 111 15.98 40.21 -9.22
N ASP A 112 15.47 39.65 -10.34
CA ASP A 112 14.05 39.28 -10.44
C ASP A 112 13.84 37.95 -9.73
N VAL A 113 13.41 38.04 -8.47
CA VAL A 113 13.15 36.87 -7.60
C VAL A 113 12.04 36.00 -8.18
N GLU A 114 11.01 36.61 -8.79
CA GLU A 114 9.89 35.87 -9.35
C GLU A 114 10.31 35.05 -10.57
N GLU A 115 11.10 35.63 -11.49
CA GLU A 115 11.65 34.90 -12.65
C GLU A 115 12.51 33.72 -12.20
N ARG A 116 13.37 33.90 -11.20
CA ARG A 116 14.20 32.83 -10.63
C ARG A 116 13.36 31.70 -10.03
N VAL A 117 12.34 32.04 -9.23
CA VAL A 117 11.44 31.05 -8.61
C VAL A 117 10.68 30.27 -9.67
N LEU A 118 10.13 30.96 -10.68
CA LEU A 118 9.39 30.32 -11.77
C LEU A 118 10.27 29.37 -12.57
N LYS A 119 11.54 29.76 -12.83
CA LYS A 119 12.50 28.89 -13.51
C LYS A 119 12.78 27.61 -12.69
N VAL A 120 13.04 27.74 -11.40
CA VAL A 120 13.27 26.57 -10.52
C VAL A 120 12.05 25.64 -10.52
N ILE A 121 10.85 26.18 -10.45
CA ILE A 121 9.62 25.39 -10.50
C ILE A 121 9.48 24.69 -11.84
N GLN A 122 9.76 25.35 -12.95
CA GLN A 122 9.69 24.78 -14.29
C GLN A 122 10.71 23.64 -14.47
N ASP A 123 11.98 23.87 -14.10
CA ASP A 123 13.04 22.86 -14.16
C ASP A 123 12.67 21.62 -13.30
N TYR A 124 12.08 21.85 -12.13
CA TYR A 124 11.63 20.77 -11.25
C TYR A 124 10.44 20.00 -11.84
N LYS A 125 9.48 20.68 -12.47
CA LYS A 125 8.35 20.06 -13.17
C LYS A 125 8.84 19.12 -14.27
N GLU A 126 9.76 19.58 -15.13
CA GLU A 126 10.33 18.77 -16.21
C GLU A 126 11.05 17.52 -15.66
N LYS A 127 11.77 17.67 -14.55
CA LYS A 127 12.37 16.55 -13.84
C LYS A 127 11.33 15.56 -13.33
N LEU A 128 10.21 16.01 -12.75
CA LEU A 128 9.14 15.16 -12.27
C LEU A 128 8.46 14.41 -13.42
N GLU A 129 8.16 15.07 -14.53
CA GLU A 129 7.56 14.46 -15.73
C GLU A 129 8.47 13.34 -16.26
N SER A 130 9.77 13.62 -16.40
CA SER A 130 10.75 12.61 -16.81
C SER A 130 10.79 11.40 -15.86
N ARG A 131 10.80 11.64 -14.54
CA ARG A 131 10.86 10.57 -13.53
C ARG A 131 9.56 9.77 -13.46
N THR A 132 8.41 10.41 -13.65
CA THR A 132 7.10 9.74 -13.67
C THR A 132 6.98 8.77 -14.84
N ASN A 133 7.54 9.14 -16.00
CA ASN A 133 7.51 8.30 -17.20
C ASN A 133 8.26 6.96 -17.03
N THR A 134 9.27 6.90 -16.17
CA THR A 134 10.08 5.69 -15.93
C THR A 134 9.87 5.10 -14.55
N HIS A 135 8.76 5.42 -13.87
CA HIS A 135 8.46 4.90 -12.54
C HIS A 135 7.80 3.51 -12.63
N MET A 136 8.46 2.47 -12.05
CA MET A 136 7.99 1.08 -12.10
C MET A 136 8.14 0.31 -10.78
N GLY A 137 9.14 0.64 -9.96
CA GLY A 137 9.51 -0.15 -8.79
C GLY A 137 8.71 0.14 -7.51
N TYR A 138 7.86 1.17 -7.51
CA TYR A 138 7.09 1.54 -6.32
C TYR A 138 5.58 1.56 -6.63
N PRO A 139 4.73 1.24 -5.66
CA PRO A 139 3.30 1.00 -5.87
C PRO A 139 2.47 2.29 -5.92
N TYR A 140 2.87 3.28 -6.72
CA TYR A 140 2.14 4.54 -6.84
C TYR A 140 1.37 4.60 -8.16
N ASN A 141 0.05 4.77 -8.06
CA ASN A 141 -0.78 5.09 -9.21
C ASN A 141 -0.59 6.57 -9.56
N LEU A 142 -0.03 6.82 -10.73
CA LEU A 142 0.27 8.17 -11.23
C LEU A 142 -0.73 8.63 -12.30
N ASP A 143 -1.81 7.88 -12.50
CA ASP A 143 -2.90 8.20 -13.43
C ASP A 143 -4.03 8.89 -12.67
N PHE A 144 -3.87 10.21 -12.47
CA PHE A 144 -4.87 11.01 -11.79
C PHE A 144 -4.95 12.43 -12.38
N ASP A 145 -6.14 13.00 -12.28
CA ASP A 145 -6.43 14.39 -12.62
C ASP A 145 -7.22 15.03 -11.47
N TYR A 146 -6.56 15.94 -10.77
CA TYR A 146 -7.12 16.70 -9.65
C TYR A 146 -7.30 18.18 -9.95
N GLY A 147 -7.18 18.59 -11.21
CA GLY A 147 -7.34 20.00 -11.62
C GLY A 147 -8.58 20.69 -11.06
N PRO A 148 -9.78 20.04 -11.04
CA PRO A 148 -10.97 20.63 -10.41
C PRO A 148 -10.83 20.98 -8.93
N LEU A 149 -9.85 20.39 -8.23
CA LEU A 149 -9.60 20.64 -6.79
C LEU A 149 -8.53 21.70 -6.53
N GLU A 150 -7.88 22.24 -7.55
CA GLU A 150 -6.81 23.27 -7.38
C GLU A 150 -7.29 24.50 -6.61
N CYS A 151 -8.55 24.90 -6.78
CA CYS A 151 -9.13 26.03 -6.06
C CYS A 151 -9.11 25.87 -4.53
N LEU A 152 -9.05 24.63 -4.04
CA LEU A 152 -9.02 24.31 -2.61
C LEU A 152 -7.63 24.51 -1.99
N GLN A 153 -6.58 24.61 -2.76
CA GLN A 153 -5.21 24.84 -2.27
C GLN A 153 -5.02 26.23 -1.63
N LYS A 154 -5.99 27.11 -1.79
CA LYS A 154 -6.03 28.44 -1.12
C LYS A 154 -6.47 28.37 0.34
N PHE A 155 -6.85 27.21 0.85
CA PHE A 155 -7.37 27.02 2.20
C PHE A 155 -6.46 26.10 3.01
N MET A 156 -6.21 26.48 4.27
CA MET A 156 -5.53 25.64 5.25
C MET A 156 -6.54 24.66 5.85
N ILE A 157 -6.75 23.52 5.22
CA ILE A 157 -7.71 22.50 5.65
C ILE A 157 -7.00 21.51 6.58
N ASN A 158 -7.45 21.45 7.85
CA ASN A 158 -6.85 20.61 8.88
C ASN A 158 -7.92 19.84 9.65
N ASN A 159 -7.89 18.53 9.61
CA ASN A 159 -8.83 17.67 10.32
C ASN A 159 -8.30 17.35 11.73
N LEU A 160 -8.68 18.17 12.72
CA LEU A 160 -8.30 18.01 14.12
C LEU A 160 -9.30 17.12 14.88
N GLY A 161 -8.78 16.25 15.75
CA GLY A 161 -9.60 15.44 16.66
C GLY A 161 -10.37 14.30 15.97
N ASP A 162 -11.38 13.81 16.64
CA ASP A 162 -12.24 12.72 16.16
C ASP A 162 -13.02 13.14 14.90
N PRO A 163 -12.99 12.36 13.81
CA PRO A 163 -13.73 12.67 12.59
C PRO A 163 -15.24 12.79 12.77
N PHE A 164 -15.79 12.06 13.73
CA PHE A 164 -17.25 11.94 13.97
C PHE A 164 -17.79 12.94 15.00
N ILE A 165 -16.91 13.75 15.63
CA ILE A 165 -17.30 14.73 16.67
C ILE A 165 -16.96 16.12 16.17
N GLU A 166 -17.96 17.01 16.20
CA GLU A 166 -17.73 18.43 15.91
C GLU A 166 -16.74 19.04 16.89
N SER A 167 -15.90 19.93 16.38
CA SER A 167 -14.93 20.67 17.18
C SER A 167 -15.07 22.18 16.95
N ASN A 168 -14.40 22.98 17.76
CA ASN A 168 -14.40 24.44 17.61
C ASN A 168 -13.65 24.93 16.35
N TYR A 169 -12.91 24.04 15.65
CA TYR A 169 -12.18 24.38 14.43
C TYR A 169 -13.03 24.10 13.19
N GLY A 170 -13.36 25.14 12.42
CA GLY A 170 -14.31 25.07 11.32
C GLY A 170 -13.70 24.89 9.91
N VAL A 171 -12.36 24.93 9.74
CA VAL A 171 -11.75 24.78 8.41
C VAL A 171 -11.22 23.35 8.23
N HIS A 172 -12.14 22.42 8.03
CA HIS A 172 -11.89 20.99 7.93
C HIS A 172 -12.67 20.37 6.77
N SER A 173 -12.40 19.09 6.49
CA SER A 173 -13.06 18.27 5.45
C SER A 173 -13.67 16.99 6.02
N ARG A 174 -14.21 17.05 7.25
CA ARG A 174 -14.73 15.84 7.94
C ARG A 174 -15.84 15.16 7.18
N GLU A 175 -16.73 15.90 6.50
CA GLU A 175 -17.80 15.33 5.67
C GLU A 175 -17.24 14.45 4.53
N PHE A 176 -16.12 14.83 3.93
CA PHE A 176 -15.42 14.00 2.95
C PHE A 176 -14.75 12.80 3.62
N GLU A 177 -14.14 13.01 4.78
CA GLU A 177 -13.49 11.96 5.57
C GLU A 177 -14.50 10.87 5.95
N ILE A 178 -15.66 11.25 6.50
CA ILE A 178 -16.73 10.32 6.84
C ILE A 178 -17.26 9.60 5.57
N GLY A 179 -17.40 10.33 4.45
CA GLY A 179 -17.79 9.72 3.18
C GLY A 179 -16.82 8.64 2.71
N VAL A 180 -15.51 8.89 2.82
CA VAL A 180 -14.44 7.91 2.53
C VAL A 180 -14.53 6.71 3.48
N LEU A 181 -14.66 6.96 4.78
CA LEU A 181 -14.76 5.90 5.79
C LEU A 181 -16.00 5.01 5.57
N ASN A 182 -17.15 5.60 5.26
CA ASN A 182 -18.36 4.86 4.95
C ASN A 182 -18.22 3.99 3.68
N TRP A 183 -17.45 4.45 2.70
CA TRP A 183 -17.13 3.67 1.51
C TRP A 183 -16.29 2.44 1.87
N PHE A 184 -15.25 2.59 2.70
CA PHE A 184 -14.42 1.48 3.18
C PHE A 184 -15.17 0.55 4.14
N ALA A 185 -16.10 1.07 4.96
CA ALA A 185 -16.95 0.26 5.82
C ALA A 185 -17.76 -0.76 5.01
N LYS A 186 -18.33 -0.33 3.87
CA LYS A 186 -19.01 -1.23 2.94
C LYS A 186 -18.06 -2.24 2.30
N LEU A 187 -16.85 -1.79 1.91
CA LEU A 187 -15.85 -2.66 1.29
C LEU A 187 -15.41 -3.78 2.22
N TRP A 188 -15.23 -3.47 3.51
CA TRP A 188 -14.75 -4.43 4.52
C TRP A 188 -15.88 -5.00 5.40
N GLU A 189 -17.14 -4.78 5.02
CA GLU A 189 -18.34 -5.39 5.61
C GLU A 189 -18.50 -5.15 7.12
N ILE A 190 -18.38 -3.89 7.54
CA ILE A 190 -18.69 -3.45 8.89
C ILE A 190 -19.82 -2.42 8.88
N ASP A 191 -20.73 -2.49 9.84
CA ASP A 191 -21.80 -1.53 9.96
C ASP A 191 -21.29 -0.15 10.41
N VAL A 192 -21.99 0.90 9.94
CA VAL A 192 -21.59 2.29 10.23
C VAL A 192 -21.61 2.58 11.74
N SER A 193 -22.45 1.88 12.51
CA SER A 193 -22.52 1.98 13.97
C SER A 193 -21.41 1.27 14.72
N ASP A 194 -20.65 0.39 14.06
CA ASP A 194 -19.73 -0.55 14.72
C ASP A 194 -18.27 -0.27 14.45
N PHE A 195 -17.96 0.70 13.58
CA PHE A 195 -16.59 1.08 13.28
C PHE A 195 -16.24 2.48 13.79
N TRP A 196 -14.95 2.65 13.99
CA TRP A 196 -14.29 3.94 14.08
C TRP A 196 -13.07 3.93 13.12
N GLY A 197 -12.71 5.08 12.63
CA GLY A 197 -11.56 5.18 11.74
C GLY A 197 -11.28 6.63 11.36
N TYR A 198 -10.18 6.85 10.66
CA TYR A 198 -9.83 8.18 10.15
C TYR A 198 -8.91 8.08 8.93
N VAL A 199 -8.79 9.20 8.21
CA VAL A 199 -7.81 9.34 7.12
C VAL A 199 -6.47 9.73 7.73
N THR A 200 -5.50 8.81 7.63
CA THR A 200 -4.14 8.95 8.16
C THR A 200 -3.24 9.75 7.20
N ASN A 201 -2.11 10.26 7.71
CA ASN A 201 -1.12 10.94 6.86
C ASN A 201 -0.25 9.95 6.02
N CYS A 202 -0.28 8.65 6.31
CA CYS A 202 0.34 7.60 5.50
C CYS A 202 -0.05 6.20 5.99
N GLY A 203 0.30 5.15 5.21
CA GLY A 203 0.09 3.75 5.64
C GLY A 203 0.84 3.37 6.92
N THR A 204 2.02 3.93 7.15
CA THR A 204 2.77 3.73 8.40
C THR A 204 1.96 4.17 9.61
N GLU A 205 1.30 5.34 9.54
CA GLU A 205 0.44 5.81 10.63
C GLU A 205 -0.75 4.87 10.85
N GLY A 206 -1.34 4.33 9.77
CA GLY A 206 -2.40 3.33 9.85
C GLY A 206 -1.95 2.07 10.61
N ASN A 207 -0.74 1.56 10.31
CA ASN A 207 -0.15 0.43 11.02
C ASN A 207 0.17 0.78 12.49
N LEU A 208 0.73 1.97 12.74
CA LEU A 208 0.99 2.43 14.11
C LEU A 208 -0.33 2.46 14.92
N HIS A 209 -1.39 3.03 14.37
CA HIS A 209 -2.68 3.09 15.05
C HIS A 209 -3.27 1.68 15.29
N GLY A 210 -3.28 0.82 14.25
CA GLY A 210 -3.82 -0.54 14.37
C GLY A 210 -3.10 -1.36 15.45
N ILE A 211 -1.76 -1.27 15.49
CA ILE A 211 -0.95 -1.96 16.51
C ILE A 211 -1.12 -1.33 17.90
N LEU A 212 -1.27 0.00 17.99
CA LEU A 212 -1.56 0.67 19.27
C LEU A 212 -2.87 0.17 19.87
N VAL A 213 -3.94 0.11 19.06
CA VAL A 213 -5.24 -0.41 19.53
C VAL A 213 -5.10 -1.86 20.03
N GLY A 214 -4.35 -2.70 19.31
CA GLY A 214 -4.07 -4.07 19.76
C GLY A 214 -3.31 -4.11 21.10
N ARG A 215 -2.28 -3.29 21.25
CA ARG A 215 -1.48 -3.19 22.46
C ARG A 215 -2.28 -2.66 23.65
N GLU A 216 -3.12 -1.64 23.46
CA GLU A 216 -3.96 -1.10 24.54
C GLU A 216 -5.12 -2.04 24.91
N THR A 217 -5.57 -2.86 23.96
CA THR A 217 -6.58 -3.90 24.21
C THR A 217 -5.97 -5.11 24.94
N LEU A 218 -4.75 -5.49 24.59
CA LEU A 218 -4.01 -6.64 25.11
C LEU A 218 -2.60 -6.21 25.58
N PRO A 219 -2.47 -5.54 26.73
CA PRO A 219 -1.21 -4.91 27.16
C PRO A 219 -0.01 -5.85 27.25
N ASP A 220 -0.24 -7.11 27.61
CA ASP A 220 0.80 -8.15 27.72
C ASP A 220 0.97 -8.98 26.44
N GLY A 221 0.26 -8.58 25.35
CA GLY A 221 0.26 -9.28 24.10
C GLY A 221 1.61 -9.25 23.37
N ILE A 222 1.94 -10.36 22.71
CA ILE A 222 3.12 -10.48 21.84
C ILE A 222 2.70 -10.20 20.40
N LEU A 223 3.47 -9.37 19.69
CA LEU A 223 3.25 -9.10 18.27
C LEU A 223 3.88 -10.21 17.42
N TYR A 224 3.07 -10.90 16.62
CA TYR A 224 3.49 -11.88 15.62
C TYR A 224 3.36 -11.29 14.22
N SER A 225 4.42 -11.34 13.43
CA SER A 225 4.40 -10.87 12.04
C SER A 225 5.51 -11.53 11.24
N SER A 226 5.31 -11.72 9.93
CA SER A 226 6.33 -12.36 9.09
C SER A 226 7.56 -11.47 8.88
N VAL A 227 8.68 -12.08 8.54
CA VAL A 227 9.93 -11.35 8.21
C VAL A 227 9.79 -10.45 6.99
N GLU A 228 8.84 -10.74 6.10
CA GLU A 228 8.50 -9.92 4.91
C GLU A 228 7.59 -8.73 5.23
N THR A 229 7.14 -8.59 6.47
CA THR A 229 6.27 -7.50 6.90
C THR A 229 6.97 -6.16 6.77
N HIS A 230 6.22 -5.16 6.32
CA HIS A 230 6.74 -3.80 6.21
C HIS A 230 7.33 -3.32 7.54
N TYR A 231 8.51 -2.70 7.47
CA TYR A 231 9.28 -2.27 8.65
C TYR A 231 8.49 -1.40 9.65
N SER A 232 7.39 -0.75 9.23
CA SER A 232 6.55 0.08 10.11
C SER A 232 5.92 -0.70 11.25
N VAL A 233 5.62 -1.98 11.07
CA VAL A 233 5.02 -2.85 12.08
C VAL A 233 6.05 -3.14 13.20
N PHE A 234 7.28 -3.50 12.84
CA PHE A 234 8.35 -3.68 13.84
C PHE A 234 8.80 -2.35 14.46
N LYS A 235 8.66 -1.24 13.71
CA LYS A 235 8.84 0.11 14.28
C LYS A 235 7.77 0.39 15.34
N ALA A 236 6.50 0.00 15.12
CA ALA A 236 5.43 0.11 16.10
C ALA A 236 5.78 -0.67 17.37
N ALA A 237 6.17 -1.94 17.24
CA ALA A 237 6.59 -2.77 18.39
C ALA A 237 7.68 -2.08 19.22
N ARG A 238 8.72 -1.55 18.55
CA ARG A 238 9.79 -0.81 19.22
C ARG A 238 9.30 0.46 19.92
N MET A 239 8.44 1.26 19.26
CA MET A 239 7.90 2.50 19.81
C MET A 239 7.02 2.23 21.04
N TYR A 240 6.20 1.19 20.96
CA TYR A 240 5.26 0.82 22.04
C TYR A 240 5.85 -0.13 23.08
N ARG A 241 7.14 -0.50 22.94
CA ARG A 241 7.87 -1.42 23.85
C ARG A 241 7.17 -2.77 23.98
N MET A 242 6.67 -3.29 22.86
CA MET A 242 6.05 -4.59 22.78
C MET A 242 7.09 -5.65 22.43
N ASP A 243 6.91 -6.84 23.00
CA ASP A 243 7.61 -8.02 22.50
C ASP A 243 7.09 -8.36 21.10
N ALA A 244 8.00 -8.72 20.20
CA ALA A 244 7.65 -9.08 18.83
C ALA A 244 8.41 -10.34 18.39
N ILE A 245 7.69 -11.27 17.81
CA ILE A 245 8.23 -12.50 17.24
C ILE A 245 8.10 -12.42 15.71
N LYS A 246 9.24 -12.56 15.05
CA LYS A 246 9.29 -12.65 13.59
C LYS A 246 9.03 -14.09 13.17
N ILE A 247 8.03 -14.27 12.32
CA ILE A 247 7.67 -15.55 11.73
C ILE A 247 8.37 -15.68 10.39
N ASP A 248 8.96 -16.84 10.12
CA ASP A 248 9.54 -17.16 8.82
C ASP A 248 8.47 -17.11 7.73
N THR A 249 8.90 -17.14 6.47
CA THR A 249 7.99 -17.10 5.33
C THR A 249 8.14 -18.32 4.43
N LEU A 250 7.05 -18.67 3.79
CA LEU A 250 7.04 -19.60 2.68
C LEU A 250 7.79 -19.02 1.48
N ALA A 251 8.09 -19.84 0.48
CA ALA A 251 8.73 -19.40 -0.76
C ALA A 251 7.94 -18.28 -1.49
N SER A 252 6.62 -18.27 -1.33
CA SER A 252 5.74 -17.22 -1.85
C SER A 252 5.92 -15.85 -1.16
N GLY A 253 6.52 -15.82 0.04
CA GLY A 253 6.60 -14.66 0.92
C GLY A 253 5.41 -14.52 1.89
N GLU A 254 4.47 -15.48 1.88
CA GLU A 254 3.45 -15.60 2.92
C GLU A 254 4.06 -16.03 4.24
N MET A 255 3.37 -15.75 5.34
CA MET A 255 3.72 -16.27 6.66
C MET A 255 3.88 -17.79 6.64
N ASP A 256 4.92 -18.32 7.29
CA ASP A 256 5.04 -19.75 7.53
C ASP A 256 4.10 -20.14 8.69
N TYR A 257 3.02 -20.82 8.35
CA TYR A 257 1.95 -21.16 9.28
C TYR A 257 2.35 -22.20 10.33
N ASP A 258 3.26 -23.10 9.99
CA ASP A 258 3.77 -24.09 10.94
C ASP A 258 4.71 -23.43 11.97
N HIS A 259 5.56 -22.51 11.54
CA HIS A 259 6.38 -21.70 12.43
C HIS A 259 5.49 -20.80 13.30
N PHE A 260 4.47 -20.16 12.73
CA PHE A 260 3.51 -19.35 13.48
C PHE A 260 2.84 -20.16 14.60
N LYS A 261 2.32 -21.35 14.27
CA LYS A 261 1.73 -22.27 15.24
C LYS A 261 2.72 -22.65 16.36
N THR A 262 3.95 -22.95 16.00
CA THR A 262 5.00 -23.30 16.96
C THR A 262 5.26 -22.15 17.93
N MET A 263 5.37 -20.92 17.44
CA MET A 263 5.63 -19.75 18.28
C MET A 263 4.44 -19.40 19.18
N LEU A 264 3.20 -19.59 18.72
CA LEU A 264 2.01 -19.44 19.56
C LEU A 264 1.98 -20.44 20.71
N LEU A 265 2.27 -21.72 20.45
CA LEU A 265 2.29 -22.77 21.47
C LEU A 265 3.40 -22.55 22.51
N GLN A 266 4.53 -21.99 22.12
CA GLN A 266 5.62 -21.65 23.04
C GLN A 266 5.30 -20.47 23.98
N ASN A 267 4.33 -19.62 23.60
CA ASN A 267 3.94 -18.41 24.32
C ASN A 267 2.43 -18.37 24.59
N HIS A 268 1.80 -19.52 24.78
CA HIS A 268 0.34 -19.65 24.88
C HIS A 268 -0.26 -19.01 26.13
N ASP A 269 0.58 -18.66 27.09
CA ASP A 269 0.22 -17.98 28.34
C ASP A 269 0.02 -16.46 28.16
N ARG A 270 0.37 -15.92 26.99
CA ARG A 270 0.26 -14.50 26.66
C ARG A 270 -0.67 -14.28 25.47
N PRO A 271 -1.45 -13.16 25.44
CA PRO A 271 -2.29 -12.83 24.30
C PRO A 271 -1.49 -12.65 23.01
N ALA A 272 -2.13 -12.89 21.86
CA ALA A 272 -1.51 -12.75 20.57
C ALA A 272 -2.02 -11.48 19.84
N ILE A 273 -1.09 -10.62 19.41
CA ILE A 273 -1.35 -9.53 18.48
C ILE A 273 -0.73 -9.92 17.14
N VAL A 274 -1.55 -10.16 16.13
CA VAL A 274 -1.09 -10.70 14.85
C VAL A 274 -1.22 -9.64 13.77
N ASN A 275 -0.12 -9.36 13.08
CA ASN A 275 -0.17 -8.59 11.84
C ASN A 275 -0.26 -9.54 10.64
N VAL A 276 -1.32 -9.41 9.88
CA VAL A 276 -1.58 -10.15 8.64
C VAL A 276 -1.31 -9.24 7.45
N ASN A 277 -0.39 -9.64 6.57
CA ASN A 277 -0.02 -8.85 5.40
C ASN A 277 -0.99 -9.11 4.25
N ILE A 278 -1.60 -8.05 3.75
CA ILE A 278 -2.41 -8.09 2.54
C ILE A 278 -1.60 -7.44 1.41
N GLY A 279 -0.56 -8.13 1.00
CA GLY A 279 0.44 -7.70 0.03
C GLY A 279 1.76 -7.24 0.66
N THR A 280 2.74 -8.16 0.80
CA THR A 280 4.09 -7.81 1.28
C THR A 280 4.81 -6.91 0.28
N THR A 281 5.72 -6.06 0.76
CA THR A 281 6.34 -4.99 -0.04
C THR A 281 7.14 -5.53 -1.21
N VAL A 282 7.92 -6.58 -1.03
CA VAL A 282 8.87 -7.10 -2.04
C VAL A 282 8.22 -8.15 -2.93
N ARG A 283 7.52 -9.13 -2.34
CA ARG A 283 6.95 -10.28 -3.06
C ARG A 283 5.46 -10.16 -3.35
N GLY A 284 4.79 -9.16 -2.78
CA GLY A 284 3.36 -8.99 -2.95
C GLY A 284 2.55 -10.19 -2.44
N ALA A 285 3.05 -10.90 -1.43
CA ALA A 285 2.39 -12.04 -0.84
C ALA A 285 1.20 -11.60 0.02
N VAL A 286 0.14 -12.40 0.03
CA VAL A 286 -1.06 -12.18 0.83
C VAL A 286 -1.17 -13.33 1.82
N ASP A 287 -1.09 -13.02 3.12
CA ASP A 287 -1.27 -14.00 4.17
C ASP A 287 -2.72 -14.50 4.19
N ASP A 288 -2.89 -15.79 4.41
CA ASP A 288 -4.21 -16.42 4.51
C ASP A 288 -4.83 -16.19 5.90
N LEU A 289 -5.70 -15.20 5.99
CA LEU A 289 -6.40 -14.84 7.23
C LEU A 289 -7.21 -16.01 7.82
N ASP A 290 -7.77 -16.89 6.99
CA ASP A 290 -8.55 -18.02 7.47
C ASP A 290 -7.64 -19.07 8.15
N LYS A 291 -6.46 -19.32 7.59
CA LYS A 291 -5.44 -20.17 8.23
C LYS A 291 -4.93 -19.58 9.53
N VAL A 292 -4.69 -18.25 9.57
CA VAL A 292 -4.29 -17.57 10.82
C VAL A 292 -5.35 -17.77 11.90
N LEU A 293 -6.62 -17.56 11.58
CA LEU A 293 -7.73 -17.76 12.52
C LEU A 293 -7.87 -19.23 12.96
N GLN A 294 -7.72 -20.16 12.02
CA GLN A 294 -7.74 -21.59 12.32
C GLN A 294 -6.64 -21.96 13.31
N ILE A 295 -5.42 -21.48 13.09
CA ILE A 295 -4.26 -21.79 13.95
C ILE A 295 -4.45 -21.18 15.35
N LEU A 296 -4.94 -19.95 15.45
CA LEU A 296 -5.28 -19.34 16.74
C LEU A 296 -6.26 -20.22 17.52
N ALA A 297 -7.33 -20.68 16.87
CA ALA A 297 -8.31 -21.58 17.49
C ALA A 297 -7.71 -22.94 17.87
N GLU A 298 -6.88 -23.56 17.02
CA GLU A 298 -6.18 -24.81 17.29
C GLU A 298 -5.19 -24.69 18.46
N CYS A 299 -4.59 -23.52 18.66
CA CYS A 299 -3.69 -23.22 19.79
C CYS A 299 -4.46 -22.79 21.05
N GLY A 300 -5.80 -22.75 21.03
CA GLY A 300 -6.64 -22.44 22.19
C GLY A 300 -6.84 -20.95 22.47
N PHE A 301 -6.51 -20.07 21.52
CA PHE A 301 -6.79 -18.63 21.66
C PHE A 301 -8.26 -18.34 21.35
N SER A 302 -8.97 -17.77 22.33
CA SER A 302 -10.33 -17.21 22.12
C SER A 302 -10.24 -15.78 21.57
N GLU A 303 -11.35 -15.24 21.04
CA GLU A 303 -11.41 -13.88 20.52
C GLU A 303 -11.02 -12.79 21.54
N ASP A 304 -11.10 -13.08 22.83
CA ASP A 304 -10.68 -12.16 23.89
C ASP A 304 -9.16 -12.17 24.14
N ASN A 305 -8.44 -13.17 23.61
CA ASN A 305 -7.01 -13.36 23.79
C ASN A 305 -6.18 -13.14 22.55
N PHE A 306 -6.79 -12.68 21.44
CA PHE A 306 -6.04 -12.23 20.29
C PHE A 306 -6.60 -10.95 19.68
N TYR A 307 -5.74 -10.25 18.97
CA TYR A 307 -6.09 -9.10 18.15
C TYR A 307 -5.40 -9.22 16.78
N ILE A 308 -6.13 -9.01 15.69
CA ILE A 308 -5.59 -9.07 14.34
C ILE A 308 -5.63 -7.69 13.70
N HIS A 309 -4.47 -7.20 13.26
CA HIS A 309 -4.31 -6.07 12.37
C HIS A 309 -4.04 -6.56 10.95
N CYS A 310 -4.80 -6.09 9.97
CA CYS A 310 -4.56 -6.38 8.56
C CYS A 310 -3.83 -5.18 7.92
N ASP A 311 -2.53 -5.34 7.63
CA ASP A 311 -1.77 -4.38 6.83
C ASP A 311 -2.10 -4.58 5.34
N GLY A 312 -3.05 -3.79 4.88
CA GLY A 312 -3.49 -3.75 3.48
C GLY A 312 -2.93 -2.54 2.72
N ALA A 313 -1.79 -2.00 3.11
CA ALA A 313 -1.24 -0.76 2.56
C ALA A 313 -1.28 -0.70 1.03
N LEU A 314 -1.04 -1.83 0.34
CA LEU A 314 -1.15 -1.93 -1.11
C LEU A 314 -2.43 -2.67 -1.53
N PHE A 315 -2.54 -3.95 -1.19
CA PHE A 315 -3.60 -4.81 -1.72
C PHE A 315 -4.90 -4.79 -0.93
N GLY A 316 -4.97 -4.14 0.22
CA GLY A 316 -6.23 -3.95 0.96
C GLY A 316 -7.31 -3.28 0.13
N MET A 317 -6.91 -2.47 -0.88
CA MET A 317 -7.80 -1.85 -1.85
C MET A 317 -8.10 -2.76 -3.06
N MET A 318 -7.22 -3.70 -3.39
CA MET A 318 -7.33 -4.54 -4.59
C MET A 318 -8.03 -5.88 -4.30
N ILE A 319 -7.67 -6.53 -3.21
CA ILE A 319 -8.11 -7.89 -2.83
C ILE A 319 -9.65 -8.04 -2.80
N PRO A 320 -10.46 -7.08 -2.30
CA PRO A 320 -11.91 -7.20 -2.31
C PRO A 320 -12.51 -7.37 -3.71
N PHE A 321 -11.79 -6.99 -4.76
CA PHE A 321 -12.22 -7.11 -6.16
C PHE A 321 -11.68 -8.37 -6.86
N VAL A 322 -10.86 -9.17 -6.18
CA VAL A 322 -10.29 -10.42 -6.73
C VAL A 322 -11.11 -11.61 -6.26
N LYS A 323 -11.85 -12.23 -7.18
CA LYS A 323 -12.87 -13.27 -6.86
C LYS A 323 -12.37 -14.45 -6.03
N LYS A 324 -11.10 -14.85 -6.19
CA LYS A 324 -10.51 -16.02 -5.51
C LYS A 324 -9.69 -15.65 -4.28
N ALA A 325 -9.59 -14.36 -3.96
CA ALA A 325 -8.75 -13.91 -2.84
C ALA A 325 -9.37 -14.24 -1.48
N PRO A 326 -8.52 -14.49 -0.47
CA PRO A 326 -8.97 -14.57 0.92
C PRO A 326 -9.72 -13.30 1.29
N LYS A 327 -10.89 -13.45 1.90
CA LYS A 327 -11.73 -12.30 2.21
C LYS A 327 -11.24 -11.60 3.47
N VAL A 328 -10.80 -10.35 3.34
CA VAL A 328 -10.56 -9.44 4.45
C VAL A 328 -11.87 -8.75 4.78
N SER A 329 -12.45 -9.05 5.93
CA SER A 329 -13.79 -8.59 6.30
C SER A 329 -13.94 -8.55 7.82
N PHE A 330 -14.62 -7.53 8.32
CA PHE A 330 -14.95 -7.44 9.74
C PHE A 330 -16.06 -8.43 10.19
N LYS A 331 -16.60 -9.24 9.28
CA LYS A 331 -17.37 -10.43 9.66
C LYS A 331 -16.50 -11.51 10.31
N LYS A 332 -15.20 -11.43 10.11
CA LYS A 332 -14.17 -12.21 10.84
C LYS A 332 -13.72 -11.41 12.06
N PRO A 333 -13.13 -12.04 13.08
CA PRO A 333 -12.72 -11.39 14.32
C PRO A 333 -11.40 -10.61 14.16
N ILE A 334 -11.33 -9.75 13.14
CA ILE A 334 -10.22 -8.80 12.98
C ILE A 334 -10.47 -7.53 13.79
N GLY A 335 -9.42 -6.94 14.31
CA GLY A 335 -9.46 -5.73 15.11
C GLY A 335 -9.37 -4.46 14.28
N SER A 336 -8.49 -4.44 13.26
CA SER A 336 -8.28 -3.27 12.41
C SER A 336 -7.77 -3.64 11.02
N VAL A 337 -7.98 -2.73 10.08
CA VAL A 337 -7.44 -2.77 8.71
C VAL A 337 -6.88 -1.40 8.37
N SER A 338 -5.72 -1.35 7.71
CA SER A 338 -5.14 -0.13 7.16
C SER A 338 -4.88 -0.25 5.65
N VAL A 339 -4.96 0.88 4.95
CA VAL A 339 -4.64 0.98 3.52
C VAL A 339 -3.94 2.30 3.23
N SER A 340 -3.06 2.34 2.22
CA SER A 340 -2.43 3.58 1.74
C SER A 340 -3.24 4.19 0.60
N GLY A 341 -3.71 5.41 0.76
CA GLY A 341 -4.51 6.12 -0.24
C GLY A 341 -3.68 6.66 -1.42
N HIS A 342 -2.40 6.93 -1.20
CA HIS A 342 -1.47 7.41 -2.23
C HIS A 342 -0.87 6.28 -3.10
N LYS A 343 -1.17 5.00 -2.79
CA LYS A 343 -0.73 3.86 -3.61
C LYS A 343 -1.74 3.61 -4.74
N PHE A 344 -2.59 2.61 -4.60
CA PHE A 344 -3.50 2.20 -5.66
C PHE A 344 -4.55 3.27 -6.03
N VAL A 345 -5.12 3.96 -5.04
CA VAL A 345 -6.09 5.04 -5.30
C VAL A 345 -5.45 6.23 -6.00
N GLY A 346 -4.18 6.52 -5.71
CA GLY A 346 -3.40 7.54 -6.39
C GLY A 346 -3.66 8.96 -5.89
N ALA A 347 -3.86 9.14 -4.58
CA ALA A 347 -3.89 10.49 -4.01
C ALA A 347 -2.53 11.20 -4.22
N PRO A 348 -2.50 12.50 -4.57
CA PRO A 348 -1.28 13.22 -4.88
C PRO A 348 -0.47 13.59 -3.64
N VAL A 349 -0.95 13.25 -2.47
CA VAL A 349 -0.28 13.45 -1.18
C VAL A 349 -0.22 12.13 -0.43
N PRO A 350 0.83 11.86 0.35
CA PRO A 350 0.86 10.71 1.23
C PRO A 350 -0.37 10.72 2.15
N CYS A 351 -1.12 9.63 2.14
CA CYS A 351 -2.29 9.45 3.00
C CYS A 351 -2.64 7.96 3.11
N GLY A 352 -3.53 7.63 4.01
CA GLY A 352 -4.09 6.30 4.18
C GLY A 352 -5.44 6.34 4.89
N VAL A 353 -6.00 5.16 5.11
CA VAL A 353 -7.21 4.98 5.92
C VAL A 353 -6.93 3.86 6.91
N VAL A 354 -7.28 4.07 8.16
CA VAL A 354 -7.34 3.01 9.15
C VAL A 354 -8.76 2.89 9.69
N MET A 355 -9.22 1.67 9.82
CA MET A 355 -10.50 1.35 10.44
C MET A 355 -10.34 0.30 11.51
N THR A 356 -11.07 0.46 12.60
CA THR A 356 -11.10 -0.45 13.75
C THR A 356 -12.53 -0.59 14.28
N ARG A 357 -12.75 -1.59 15.10
CA ARG A 357 -14.04 -1.73 15.77
C ARG A 357 -14.25 -0.62 16.80
N LEU A 358 -15.41 0.03 16.78
CA LEU A 358 -15.75 1.12 17.70
C LEU A 358 -15.54 0.74 19.17
N LYS A 359 -15.88 -0.51 19.54
CA LYS A 359 -15.72 -1.02 20.90
C LYS A 359 -14.29 -0.96 21.44
N LEU A 360 -13.26 -0.95 20.54
CA LEU A 360 -11.84 -0.97 20.91
C LEU A 360 -11.24 0.44 21.05
N ILE A 361 -11.90 1.46 20.49
CA ILE A 361 -11.36 2.82 20.46
C ILE A 361 -11.28 3.49 21.84
N LYS A 362 -12.12 3.05 22.75
CA LYS A 362 -12.14 3.61 24.11
C LYS A 362 -10.78 3.51 24.82
N SER A 363 -10.00 2.48 24.50
CA SER A 363 -8.68 2.24 25.13
C SER A 363 -7.62 3.25 24.70
N VAL A 364 -7.78 3.90 23.54
CA VAL A 364 -6.81 4.88 22.98
C VAL A 364 -7.36 6.30 22.91
N SER A 365 -8.61 6.53 23.35
CA SER A 365 -9.31 7.80 23.23
C SER A 365 -9.08 8.68 24.44
N SER A 366 -8.85 9.98 24.23
CA SER A 366 -8.72 11.00 25.27
C SER A 366 -9.56 12.24 24.94
N ASP A 367 -10.09 12.91 25.96
CA ASP A 367 -10.82 14.17 25.80
C ASP A 367 -9.83 15.32 25.65
N VAL A 368 -10.09 16.22 24.69
CA VAL A 368 -9.26 17.38 24.38
C VAL A 368 -10.08 18.65 24.56
N GLU A 369 -9.95 19.28 25.72
CA GLU A 369 -10.80 20.36 26.16
C GLU A 369 -10.82 21.56 25.18
N TYR A 370 -9.66 22.02 24.73
CA TYR A 370 -9.57 23.18 23.83
C TYR A 370 -10.18 22.96 22.44
N LEU A 371 -10.31 21.70 22.00
CA LEU A 371 -11.02 21.35 20.78
C LEU A 371 -12.51 21.15 21.00
N ASN A 372 -12.94 21.03 22.24
CA ASN A 372 -14.29 20.60 22.63
C ASN A 372 -14.64 19.27 21.92
N SER A 373 -13.66 18.36 21.83
CA SER A 373 -13.76 17.10 21.11
C SER A 373 -12.91 16.04 21.78
N ARG A 374 -12.99 14.84 21.25
CA ARG A 374 -12.19 13.71 21.66
C ARG A 374 -11.10 13.47 20.61
N ASP A 375 -9.99 12.84 20.98
CA ASP A 375 -8.96 12.39 20.05
C ASP A 375 -8.55 10.96 20.35
N ALA A 376 -8.51 10.15 19.29
CA ALA A 376 -7.99 8.79 19.30
C ALA A 376 -7.04 8.55 18.11
N THR A 377 -6.61 9.64 17.44
CA THR A 377 -5.69 9.57 16.30
C THR A 377 -4.23 9.59 16.76
N ILE A 378 -3.29 9.23 15.87
CA ILE A 378 -1.87 9.33 16.20
C ILE A 378 -1.36 10.77 16.08
N MET A 379 -1.81 11.48 15.04
CA MET A 379 -1.35 12.83 14.73
C MET A 379 -2.41 13.87 15.11
N GLY A 380 -2.02 14.90 15.86
CA GLY A 380 -2.93 15.98 16.24
C GLY A 380 -3.45 16.75 15.02
N SER A 381 -2.57 17.20 14.14
CA SER A 381 -2.94 17.80 12.85
C SER A 381 -2.94 16.75 11.75
N ARG A 382 -4.01 16.72 10.95
CA ARG A 382 -4.14 15.79 9.81
C ARG A 382 -4.43 16.54 8.53
N ASN A 383 -3.84 16.08 7.41
CA ASN A 383 -3.99 16.69 6.11
C ASN A 383 -5.45 16.65 5.63
N GLY A 384 -6.15 17.78 5.69
CA GLY A 384 -7.56 17.87 5.29
C GLY A 384 -7.80 17.84 3.79
N HIS A 385 -6.77 17.99 2.94
CA HIS A 385 -6.90 17.78 1.51
C HIS A 385 -6.98 16.29 1.15
N ALA A 386 -6.34 15.42 1.94
CA ALA A 386 -6.29 13.98 1.67
C ALA A 386 -7.69 13.32 1.60
N PRO A 387 -8.62 13.55 2.53
CA PRO A 387 -9.98 13.04 2.42
C PRO A 387 -10.69 13.51 1.14
N ILE A 388 -10.47 14.75 0.71
CA ILE A 388 -11.09 15.31 -0.49
C ILE A 388 -10.57 14.59 -1.74
N TYR A 389 -9.26 14.36 -1.86
CA TYR A 389 -8.68 13.61 -2.98
C TYR A 389 -9.19 12.17 -3.02
N LEU A 390 -9.24 11.49 -1.88
CA LEU A 390 -9.76 10.13 -1.79
C LEU A 390 -11.23 10.06 -2.19
N TRP A 391 -12.07 10.92 -1.63
CA TRP A 391 -13.49 11.00 -1.94
C TRP A 391 -13.72 11.27 -3.44
N TYR A 392 -12.96 12.20 -4.01
CA TYR A 392 -13.04 12.56 -5.42
C TYR A 392 -12.74 11.37 -6.32
N THR A 393 -11.63 10.65 -6.06
CA THR A 393 -11.26 9.48 -6.86
C THR A 393 -12.28 8.35 -6.69
N LEU A 394 -12.67 8.04 -5.47
CA LEU A 394 -13.64 6.97 -5.17
C LEU A 394 -15.01 7.29 -5.79
N THR A 395 -15.45 8.54 -5.78
CA THR A 395 -16.70 8.97 -6.40
C THR A 395 -16.64 8.88 -7.92
N ARG A 396 -15.54 9.32 -8.55
CA ARG A 396 -15.39 9.27 -10.02
C ARG A 396 -15.28 7.85 -10.55
N LYS A 397 -14.57 6.97 -9.87
CA LYS A 397 -14.36 5.59 -10.32
C LYS A 397 -15.49 4.63 -9.88
N GLY A 398 -16.01 4.82 -8.68
CA GLY A 398 -16.96 3.88 -8.08
C GLY A 398 -16.39 2.47 -7.97
N TYR A 399 -17.19 1.51 -7.52
CA TYR A 399 -16.77 0.10 -7.43
C TYR A 399 -16.37 -0.48 -8.78
N THR A 400 -17.15 -0.20 -9.83
CA THR A 400 -16.89 -0.75 -11.18
C THR A 400 -15.57 -0.21 -11.77
N GLY A 401 -15.27 1.07 -11.59
CA GLY A 401 -14.00 1.64 -12.06
C GLY A 401 -12.80 1.06 -11.33
N ILE A 402 -12.90 0.93 -10.00
CA ILE A 402 -11.86 0.29 -9.17
C ILE A 402 -11.65 -1.16 -9.60
N GLN A 403 -12.73 -1.93 -9.81
CA GLN A 403 -12.63 -3.32 -10.28
C GLN A 403 -11.88 -3.41 -11.63
N LYS A 404 -12.20 -2.54 -12.60
CA LYS A 404 -11.51 -2.50 -13.90
C LYS A 404 -10.02 -2.18 -13.74
N ASP A 405 -9.66 -1.26 -12.84
CA ASP A 405 -8.27 -0.94 -12.56
C ASP A 405 -7.53 -2.15 -11.96
N VAL A 406 -8.15 -2.88 -11.03
CA VAL A 406 -7.59 -4.10 -10.45
C VAL A 406 -7.38 -5.18 -11.53
N GLU A 407 -8.40 -5.44 -12.34
CA GLU A 407 -8.32 -6.42 -13.43
C GLU A 407 -7.19 -6.06 -14.43
N LYS A 408 -7.06 -4.77 -14.77
CA LYS A 408 -5.97 -4.27 -15.61
C LYS A 408 -4.60 -4.51 -15.00
N CYS A 409 -4.42 -4.19 -13.70
CA CYS A 409 -3.15 -4.40 -13.00
C CYS A 409 -2.74 -5.87 -13.00
N LEU A 410 -3.65 -6.78 -12.66
CA LEU A 410 -3.39 -8.22 -12.64
C LEU A 410 -3.08 -8.76 -14.04
N TYR A 411 -3.86 -8.36 -15.04
CA TYR A 411 -3.60 -8.73 -16.44
C TYR A 411 -2.21 -8.27 -16.90
N ASN A 412 -1.87 -7.00 -16.70
CA ASN A 412 -0.59 -6.45 -17.12
C ASN A 412 0.59 -7.06 -16.35
N ALA A 413 0.40 -7.48 -15.08
CA ALA A 413 1.41 -8.21 -14.33
C ALA A 413 1.71 -9.59 -14.98
N HIS A 414 0.68 -10.30 -15.42
CA HIS A 414 0.86 -11.54 -16.17
C HIS A 414 1.53 -11.32 -17.54
N VAL A 415 1.20 -10.22 -18.23
CA VAL A 415 1.88 -9.84 -19.48
C VAL A 415 3.36 -9.59 -19.24
N LEU A 416 3.72 -8.80 -18.21
CA LEU A 416 5.12 -8.56 -17.85
C LEU A 416 5.85 -9.86 -17.50
N ARG A 417 5.27 -10.72 -16.67
CA ARG A 417 5.85 -12.03 -16.34
C ARG A 417 6.15 -12.86 -17.58
N LYS A 418 5.20 -12.89 -18.54
CA LYS A 418 5.37 -13.60 -19.79
C LYS A 418 6.54 -13.06 -20.62
N MET A 419 6.59 -11.72 -20.80
CA MET A 419 7.67 -11.06 -21.55
C MET A 419 9.05 -11.34 -20.94
N LEU A 420 9.18 -11.25 -19.62
CA LEU A 420 10.42 -11.54 -18.90
C LEU A 420 10.83 -13.02 -19.06
N HIS A 421 9.88 -13.93 -18.96
CA HIS A 421 10.13 -15.37 -19.17
C HIS A 421 10.60 -15.66 -20.60
N GLU A 422 9.97 -15.06 -21.61
CA GLU A 422 10.37 -15.17 -23.03
C GLU A 422 11.78 -14.60 -23.28
N ALA A 423 12.18 -13.61 -22.48
CA ALA A 423 13.56 -13.05 -22.48
C ALA A 423 14.56 -13.89 -21.67
N GLY A 424 14.18 -15.06 -21.15
CA GLY A 424 15.05 -15.91 -20.33
C GLY A 424 15.36 -15.34 -18.95
N ILE A 425 14.50 -14.46 -18.42
CA ILE A 425 14.64 -13.85 -17.11
C ILE A 425 13.75 -14.58 -16.11
N GLN A 426 14.35 -15.03 -15.01
CA GLN A 426 13.61 -15.75 -13.97
C GLN A 426 12.68 -14.79 -13.23
N THR A 427 11.45 -15.23 -12.98
CA THR A 427 10.40 -14.38 -12.39
C THR A 427 9.58 -15.14 -11.37
N MET A 428 9.03 -14.39 -10.38
CA MET A 428 7.99 -14.84 -9.49
C MET A 428 6.82 -13.86 -9.53
N LEU A 429 5.61 -14.39 -9.58
CA LEU A 429 4.37 -13.62 -9.45
C LEU A 429 3.39 -14.45 -8.62
N ASN A 430 3.02 -13.95 -7.45
CA ASN A 430 1.95 -14.54 -6.65
C ASN A 430 0.60 -14.37 -7.35
N GLU A 431 -0.28 -15.37 -7.25
CA GLU A 431 -1.54 -15.44 -7.99
C GLU A 431 -2.43 -14.21 -7.82
N LEU A 432 -2.44 -13.61 -6.62
CA LEU A 432 -3.30 -12.49 -6.27
C LEU A 432 -2.61 -11.13 -6.40
N SER A 433 -1.36 -11.11 -6.89
CA SER A 433 -0.48 -9.94 -6.83
C SER A 433 -0.34 -9.26 -8.19
N SER A 434 -0.12 -7.95 -8.16
CA SER A 434 0.39 -7.17 -9.29
C SER A 434 1.89 -6.87 -9.18
N THR A 435 2.58 -7.44 -8.19
CA THR A 435 4.03 -7.30 -7.98
C THR A 435 4.76 -8.43 -8.69
N VAL A 436 5.51 -8.10 -9.74
CA VAL A 436 6.33 -9.04 -10.50
C VAL A 436 7.76 -8.95 -10.00
N VAL A 437 8.25 -10.01 -9.38
CA VAL A 437 9.62 -10.14 -8.89
C VAL A 437 10.48 -10.80 -9.97
N PHE A 438 11.70 -10.35 -10.16
CA PHE A 438 12.65 -10.89 -11.13
C PHE A 438 14.10 -10.68 -10.67
N GLU A 439 15.06 -11.29 -11.39
CA GLU A 439 16.48 -11.14 -11.12
C GLU A 439 16.89 -9.67 -11.12
N ARG A 440 17.64 -9.25 -10.10
CA ARG A 440 18.18 -7.88 -10.03
C ARG A 440 19.03 -7.57 -11.24
N PRO A 441 18.75 -6.46 -11.97
CA PRO A 441 19.63 -5.98 -13.02
C PRO A 441 21.01 -5.61 -12.47
N GLU A 442 22.06 -5.92 -13.22
CA GLU A 442 23.45 -5.58 -12.80
C GLU A 442 23.79 -4.12 -13.07
N GLU A 443 23.15 -3.49 -14.04
CA GLU A 443 23.43 -2.11 -14.44
C GLU A 443 22.70 -1.12 -13.52
N GLU A 444 23.44 -0.45 -12.65
CA GLU A 444 22.90 0.52 -11.70
C GLU A 444 22.18 1.70 -12.38
N GLU A 445 22.63 2.08 -13.60
CA GLU A 445 21.97 3.16 -14.37
C GLU A 445 20.55 2.75 -14.78
N PHE A 446 20.35 1.49 -15.20
CA PHE A 446 19.05 0.92 -15.52
C PHE A 446 18.13 0.90 -14.27
N ILE A 447 18.66 0.44 -13.13
CA ILE A 447 17.92 0.43 -11.85
C ILE A 447 17.43 1.83 -11.49
N ARG A 448 18.31 2.84 -11.60
CA ARG A 448 17.97 4.24 -11.30
C ARG A 448 17.00 4.84 -12.31
N LYS A 449 17.17 4.54 -13.59
CA LYS A 449 16.27 5.02 -14.64
C LYS A 449 14.84 4.55 -14.37
N TRP A 450 14.66 3.24 -14.17
CA TRP A 450 13.35 2.63 -13.96
C TRP A 450 12.89 2.65 -12.50
N GLN A 451 13.68 3.23 -11.59
CA GLN A 451 13.38 3.38 -10.17
C GLN A 451 13.00 2.06 -9.52
N LEU A 452 13.76 1.00 -9.82
CA LEU A 452 13.48 -0.32 -9.30
C LEU A 452 13.80 -0.41 -7.80
N ALA A 453 12.93 -1.06 -7.05
CA ALA A 453 13.21 -1.49 -5.70
C ALA A 453 13.91 -2.85 -5.75
N CYS A 454 15.10 -2.90 -5.16
CA CYS A 454 15.95 -4.09 -5.16
C CYS A 454 16.22 -4.55 -3.72
N GLU A 455 16.24 -5.87 -3.53
CA GLU A 455 16.62 -6.51 -2.27
C GLU A 455 17.48 -7.73 -2.59
N SER A 456 18.71 -7.75 -2.08
CA SER A 456 19.69 -8.78 -2.39
C SER A 456 19.88 -8.96 -3.91
N ASP A 457 19.54 -10.13 -4.43
CA ASP A 457 19.66 -10.55 -5.85
C ASP A 457 18.36 -10.41 -6.65
N ILE A 458 17.31 -9.85 -6.06
CA ILE A 458 16.02 -9.64 -6.71
C ILE A 458 15.67 -8.16 -6.86
N ALA A 459 14.83 -7.88 -7.84
CA ALA A 459 14.15 -6.62 -8.03
C ALA A 459 12.66 -6.87 -8.27
N HIS A 460 11.84 -5.84 -8.12
CA HIS A 460 10.44 -5.97 -8.48
C HIS A 460 9.90 -4.74 -9.23
N VAL A 461 8.85 -5.02 -9.99
CA VAL A 461 7.94 -4.03 -10.58
C VAL A 461 6.57 -4.21 -9.96
N VAL A 462 5.96 -3.12 -9.51
CA VAL A 462 4.58 -3.12 -9.05
C VAL A 462 3.69 -2.54 -10.14
N VAL A 463 2.91 -3.41 -10.77
CA VAL A 463 2.05 -3.00 -11.90
C VAL A 463 0.82 -2.28 -11.37
N MET A 464 0.75 -0.98 -11.65
CA MET A 464 -0.29 -0.05 -11.22
C MET A 464 -1.18 0.37 -12.40
N PRO A 465 -2.33 1.03 -12.18
CA PRO A 465 -3.27 1.39 -13.25
C PRO A 465 -2.68 2.25 -14.38
N ASN A 466 -1.69 3.07 -14.06
CA ASN A 466 -0.98 3.93 -15.03
C ASN A 466 0.05 3.20 -15.91
N ILE A 467 0.32 1.90 -15.66
CA ILE A 467 1.31 1.15 -16.43
C ILE A 467 0.62 0.45 -17.58
N SER A 468 0.92 0.92 -18.80
CA SER A 468 0.41 0.33 -20.05
C SER A 468 1.29 -0.82 -20.53
N VAL A 469 0.78 -1.62 -21.47
CA VAL A 469 1.53 -2.72 -22.11
C VAL A 469 2.74 -2.18 -22.88
N GLU A 470 2.60 -1.05 -23.57
CA GLU A 470 3.68 -0.40 -24.31
C GLU A 470 4.82 0.05 -23.39
N LYS A 471 4.48 0.51 -22.18
CA LYS A 471 5.50 0.82 -21.15
C LYS A 471 6.22 -0.44 -20.68
N LEU A 472 5.51 -1.56 -20.53
CA LEU A 472 6.12 -2.86 -20.20
C LEU A 472 7.04 -3.37 -21.31
N GLU A 473 6.63 -3.24 -22.58
CA GLU A 473 7.45 -3.61 -23.75
C GLU A 473 8.75 -2.81 -23.78
N THR A 474 8.65 -1.49 -23.57
CA THR A 474 9.84 -0.61 -23.51
C THR A 474 10.77 -1.02 -22.37
N PHE A 475 10.22 -1.25 -21.18
CA PHE A 475 10.97 -1.70 -20.00
C PHE A 475 11.73 -2.99 -20.28
N VAL A 476 11.06 -4.02 -20.82
CA VAL A 476 11.66 -5.33 -21.08
C VAL A 476 12.71 -5.24 -22.20
N SER A 477 12.43 -4.48 -23.26
CA SER A 477 13.40 -4.25 -24.34
C SER A 477 14.69 -3.63 -23.83
N GLU A 478 14.58 -2.59 -23.00
CA GLU A 478 15.75 -1.95 -22.40
C GLU A 478 16.48 -2.87 -21.40
N LEU A 479 15.74 -3.69 -20.63
CA LEU A 479 16.35 -4.66 -19.72
C LEU A 479 17.18 -5.70 -20.48
N ILE A 480 16.68 -6.20 -21.62
CA ILE A 480 17.41 -7.11 -22.50
C ILE A 480 18.70 -6.45 -23.01
N ALA A 481 18.61 -5.20 -23.47
CA ALA A 481 19.76 -4.43 -23.95
C ALA A 481 20.80 -4.21 -22.84
N SER A 482 20.36 -3.87 -21.64
CA SER A 482 21.20 -3.71 -20.45
C SER A 482 21.94 -5.02 -20.10
N ARG A 483 21.25 -6.16 -20.10
CA ARG A 483 21.86 -7.48 -19.85
C ARG A 483 22.91 -7.83 -20.91
N ALA A 484 22.64 -7.57 -22.19
CA ALA A 484 23.59 -7.81 -23.27
C ALA A 484 24.85 -6.94 -23.13
N LYS A 485 24.68 -5.67 -22.76
CA LYS A 485 25.79 -4.74 -22.48
C LYS A 485 26.67 -5.25 -21.34
N MET A 486 26.08 -5.66 -20.22
CA MET A 486 26.82 -6.17 -19.06
C MET A 486 27.55 -7.49 -19.38
N ALA A 487 26.91 -8.40 -20.12
CA ALA A 487 27.55 -9.64 -20.56
C ALA A 487 28.76 -9.37 -21.46
N ALA A 488 28.67 -8.44 -22.41
CA ALA A 488 29.77 -8.05 -23.27
C ALA A 488 30.94 -7.41 -22.48
N GLN A 489 30.65 -6.57 -21.50
CA GLN A 489 31.66 -5.97 -20.62
C GLN A 489 32.41 -7.04 -19.80
N LYS A 490 31.69 -8.01 -19.23
CA LYS A 490 32.29 -9.14 -18.51
C LYS A 490 33.19 -9.99 -19.41
N ALA A 491 32.73 -10.32 -20.62
CA ALA A 491 33.53 -11.08 -21.58
C ALA A 491 34.83 -10.33 -21.98
N MET A 492 34.76 -9.01 -22.19
CA MET A 492 35.93 -8.19 -22.48
C MET A 492 36.91 -8.15 -21.30
N GLN A 493 36.38 -8.08 -20.05
CA GLN A 493 37.25 -8.08 -18.86
C GLN A 493 37.96 -9.42 -18.70
N VAL A 494 37.28 -10.53 -18.84
CA VAL A 494 37.89 -11.88 -18.80
C VAL A 494 38.96 -12.04 -19.87
N ALA A 495 38.71 -11.55 -21.09
CA ALA A 495 39.71 -11.59 -22.18
C ALA A 495 40.96 -10.72 -21.87
N ARG A 496 40.78 -9.56 -21.24
CA ARG A 496 41.93 -8.71 -20.82
C ARG A 496 42.73 -9.38 -19.71
N ASP A 497 42.07 -9.97 -18.72
CA ASP A 497 42.76 -10.63 -17.61
C ASP A 497 43.53 -11.87 -18.08
N ALA A 498 43.00 -12.61 -19.07
CA ALA A 498 43.69 -13.72 -19.69
C ALA A 498 44.92 -13.31 -20.57
N LEU A 499 44.95 -12.09 -21.10
CA LEU A 499 46.07 -11.53 -21.84
C LEU A 499 47.16 -10.94 -20.96
N SER A 500 46.84 -10.64 -19.70
CA SER A 500 47.75 -10.06 -18.72
C SER A 500 48.37 -11.07 -17.75
N SER A 501 47.90 -12.32 -17.79
CA SER A 501 48.44 -13.49 -17.10
C SER A 501 49.36 -14.30 -18.03
#